data_b4bab1e802dc9b7bf0cde62e9fa9110f
#
_entry.id   b4bab1e802dc9b7bf0cde62e9fa9110f
#
_cell.length_a   1.000
_cell.length_b   1.000
_cell.length_c   1.000
_cell.angle_alpha   90.00
_cell.angle_beta   90.00
_cell.angle_gamma   90.00
#
_symmetry.space_group_name_H-M   'P 1'
#
loop_
_entity.id
_entity.type
_entity.pdbx_description
1 polymer ?
#
loop_
_entity_poly.entity_id
_entity_poly.type
_entity_poly.pdbx_seq_one_letter_code
_entity_poly.pdbx_strand_id
1 'polypeptide(L)'
;MKKTLSLLLLLTLILIPARAADVQDVKPTKNVILFISDGTSLATVSTARWLQWYSHPDKPNLNIDPYICGTVRTHSSNAPIGDSAPTTSCYVSGQPSQTGFVSTYPVNCGNDDIYPTDPNRAYQPTMTLLEAVKMFKGGSTGLVFTCEFPHATPADCSAHSYNRGKYEWIAPQMVHNNLDVVIGGGVSILSDDMEKYLKDNGYSVYRNDLKGMRADTNNKMWALYADREMSYDLDRNPDEQPSLEEMTKKAIEKLSKNDKGFFLMVEGSKVDWAAHANDPVGMATDFLAFDRAVGAALEFAKQNGETTVIVTADHGNSGISIGRESCKGYDKLTKDQLFKNLSQFKLTAEGFAKKVNTIPNSEVQSLFREQAGFELTKEELDALNNCKDYKFSPIPEAERHEKSQASMYSNSLSGLMSQIITSRTCMGFTTHGHTGEEVFLASYHPQGDRPMGMHTNIELNHYMCSLYGFEPSFLSDMSNKYFARHTDVFQDYTCEIIPAKEGEVAPTLIVKNKKDKKKQLTIHAFTNVVKAGKKADQDIILNSVVVYVDKNNTFYLPESLVDFLK
;
A
#
# COMPACT_ATOMS: atom_id res chain seq x y z
N MET A 1 -65.91 41.77 25.06
CA MET A 1 -64.98 42.04 23.97
C MET A 1 -63.61 41.68 24.48
N LYS A 2 -63.14 40.43 24.21
CA LYS A 2 -61.79 39.97 24.56
C LYS A 2 -61.01 39.98 23.28
N LYS A 3 -59.94 40.77 23.24
CA LYS A 3 -58.93 40.75 22.15
C LYS A 3 -57.94 39.62 22.39
N THR A 4 -57.98 38.64 21.56
CA THR A 4 -56.92 37.58 21.48
C THR A 4 -55.74 38.11 20.67
N LEU A 5 -54.61 38.25 21.31
CA LEU A 5 -53.34 38.61 20.70
C LEU A 5 -52.65 37.32 20.21
N SER A 6 -52.66 37.12 18.91
CA SER A 6 -51.90 36.00 18.31
C SER A 6 -50.41 36.37 18.23
N LEU A 7 -49.59 35.70 19.00
CA LEU A 7 -48.14 35.80 18.94
C LEU A 7 -47.61 34.88 17.81
N LEU A 8 -47.21 35.48 16.69
CA LEU A 8 -46.58 34.79 15.58
C LEU A 8 -45.09 34.56 15.97
N LEU A 9 -44.76 33.35 16.37
CA LEU A 9 -43.37 32.97 16.59
C LEU A 9 -42.71 32.71 15.24
N LEU A 10 -41.91 33.66 14.75
CA LEU A 10 -41.08 33.50 13.58
C LEU A 10 -39.91 32.61 13.96
N LEU A 11 -39.97 31.29 13.66
CA LEU A 11 -38.83 30.40 13.72
C LEU A 11 -37.91 30.75 12.54
N THR A 12 -36.92 31.60 12.77
CA THR A 12 -35.75 31.69 11.89
C THR A 12 -34.93 30.43 12.06
N LEU A 13 -35.08 29.46 11.16
CA LEU A 13 -34.10 28.42 10.97
C LEU A 13 -32.79 29.10 10.59
N ILE A 14 -31.91 29.28 11.54
CA ILE A 14 -30.50 29.52 11.26
C ILE A 14 -29.99 28.22 10.68
N LEU A 15 -29.94 28.13 9.36
CA LEU A 15 -29.08 27.17 8.65
C LEU A 15 -27.63 27.49 9.09
N ILE A 16 -27.18 26.88 10.17
CA ILE A 16 -25.77 26.81 10.45
C ILE A 16 -25.24 25.94 9.30
N PRO A 17 -24.44 26.47 8.35
CA PRO A 17 -23.75 25.61 7.44
C PRO A 17 -22.95 24.64 8.35
N ALA A 18 -23.09 23.33 8.12
CA ALA A 18 -22.17 22.37 8.72
C ALA A 18 -20.77 22.85 8.31
N ARG A 19 -20.10 23.57 9.21
CA ARG A 19 -18.70 23.85 9.04
C ARG A 19 -18.04 22.48 8.95
N ALA A 20 -17.35 22.24 7.85
CA ALA A 20 -16.30 21.24 7.82
C ALA A 20 -15.53 21.40 9.14
N ALA A 21 -15.29 20.30 9.84
CA ALA A 21 -14.58 20.32 11.10
C ALA A 21 -13.40 21.28 10.96
N ASP A 22 -13.35 22.30 11.81
CA ASP A 22 -12.28 23.30 11.76
C ASP A 22 -10.98 22.52 11.61
N VAL A 23 -10.18 22.84 10.59
CA VAL A 23 -8.79 22.34 10.48
C VAL A 23 -8.18 22.77 11.81
N GLN A 24 -8.07 21.83 12.75
CA GLN A 24 -7.40 22.09 14.01
C GLN A 24 -6.04 22.65 13.65
N ASP A 25 -5.56 23.59 14.44
CA ASP A 25 -4.23 24.18 14.29
C ASP A 25 -3.20 23.08 14.60
N VAL A 26 -2.99 22.19 13.60
CA VAL A 26 -2.16 21.00 13.72
C VAL A 26 -0.71 21.48 13.87
N LYS A 27 -0.08 21.11 14.97
CA LYS A 27 1.31 21.47 15.20
C LYS A 27 2.22 20.73 14.21
N PRO A 28 3.05 21.44 13.46
CA PRO A 28 3.94 20.81 12.48
C PRO A 28 4.93 19.84 13.13
N THR A 29 5.25 18.78 12.41
CA THR A 29 6.37 17.88 12.71
C THR A 29 7.30 17.80 11.52
N LYS A 30 8.56 17.48 11.79
CA LYS A 30 9.61 17.42 10.77
C LYS A 30 9.53 16.13 9.95
N ASN A 31 9.14 15.04 10.61
CA ASN A 31 9.09 13.71 10.03
C ASN A 31 7.70 13.12 10.19
N VAL A 32 7.25 12.40 9.17
CA VAL A 32 6.03 11.59 9.22
C VAL A 32 6.35 10.16 8.80
N ILE A 33 5.90 9.19 9.59
CA ILE A 33 5.94 7.78 9.26
C ILE A 33 4.49 7.29 9.16
N LEU A 34 4.07 6.91 7.96
CA LEU A 34 2.76 6.34 7.69
C LEU A 34 2.88 4.81 7.62
N PHE A 35 2.17 4.13 8.50
CA PHE A 35 2.04 2.68 8.49
C PHE A 35 0.69 2.27 7.92
N ILE A 36 0.70 1.37 6.94
CA ILE A 36 -0.50 0.78 6.34
C ILE A 36 -0.43 -0.73 6.50
N SER A 37 -1.37 -1.31 7.25
CA SER A 37 -1.58 -2.75 7.29
C SER A 37 -2.63 -3.12 6.25
N ASP A 38 -2.19 -3.64 5.11
CA ASP A 38 -3.06 -3.95 3.97
C ASP A 38 -4.17 -4.94 4.38
N GLY A 39 -5.42 -4.69 3.98
CA GLY A 39 -6.56 -5.59 4.16
C GLY A 39 -6.91 -5.91 5.62
N THR A 40 -6.74 -4.96 6.55
CA THR A 40 -6.83 -5.26 7.98
C THR A 40 -8.10 -4.75 8.64
N SER A 41 -9.03 -5.66 8.88
CA SER A 41 -10.25 -5.45 9.68
C SER A 41 -9.93 -5.28 11.18
N LEU A 42 -10.79 -4.60 11.93
CA LEU A 42 -10.66 -4.50 13.40
C LEU A 42 -10.64 -5.88 14.09
N ALA A 43 -11.33 -6.87 13.55
CA ALA A 43 -11.31 -8.23 14.08
C ALA A 43 -9.95 -8.93 13.87
N THR A 44 -9.21 -8.59 12.83
CA THR A 44 -7.82 -9.04 12.65
C THR A 44 -6.93 -8.49 13.75
N VAL A 45 -7.01 -7.18 14.02
CA VAL A 45 -6.29 -6.53 15.14
C VAL A 45 -6.62 -7.19 16.47
N SER A 46 -7.91 -7.47 16.71
CA SER A 46 -8.36 -8.15 17.94
C SER A 46 -7.82 -9.57 18.03
N THR A 47 -7.81 -10.32 16.92
CA THR A 47 -7.26 -11.69 16.88
C THR A 47 -5.76 -11.69 17.20
N ALA A 48 -4.99 -10.80 16.59
CA ALA A 48 -3.57 -10.65 16.86
C ALA A 48 -3.30 -10.25 18.33
N ARG A 49 -4.07 -9.31 18.90
CA ARG A 49 -3.95 -8.88 20.29
C ARG A 49 -4.20 -10.03 21.27
N TRP A 50 -5.27 -10.81 21.05
CA TRP A 50 -5.57 -11.96 21.88
C TRP A 50 -4.53 -13.08 21.74
N LEU A 51 -4.00 -13.31 20.53
CA LEU A 51 -2.90 -14.25 20.30
C LEU A 51 -1.63 -13.80 21.01
N GLN A 52 -1.29 -12.51 20.96
CA GLN A 52 -0.18 -11.90 21.69
C GLN A 52 -0.35 -12.14 23.20
N TRP A 53 -1.51 -11.80 23.75
CA TRP A 53 -1.77 -12.03 25.17
C TRP A 53 -1.72 -13.51 25.56
N TYR A 54 -2.27 -14.38 24.73
CA TYR A 54 -2.25 -15.83 24.99
C TYR A 54 -0.82 -16.38 25.04
N SER A 55 0.01 -15.97 24.08
CA SER A 55 1.39 -16.44 23.92
C SER A 55 2.37 -15.75 24.87
N HIS A 56 2.12 -14.47 25.21
CA HIS A 56 2.98 -13.62 26.02
C HIS A 56 2.16 -12.85 27.07
N PRO A 57 1.71 -13.53 28.16
CA PRO A 57 0.82 -12.90 29.15
C PRO A 57 1.46 -11.72 29.91
N ASP A 58 2.78 -11.63 29.91
CA ASP A 58 3.57 -10.51 30.45
C ASP A 58 3.57 -9.27 29.56
N LYS A 59 3.21 -9.41 28.27
CA LYS A 59 3.09 -8.35 27.28
C LYS A 59 1.77 -8.43 26.51
N PRO A 60 0.63 -8.20 27.17
CA PRO A 60 -0.69 -8.49 26.59
C PRO A 60 -1.13 -7.49 25.52
N ASN A 61 -0.55 -6.29 25.51
CA ASN A 61 -0.94 -5.19 24.62
C ASN A 61 -0.10 -5.18 23.35
N LEU A 62 -0.70 -4.70 22.26
CA LEU A 62 0.00 -4.32 21.04
C LEU A 62 0.70 -2.97 21.24
N ASN A 63 1.73 -2.69 20.44
CA ASN A 63 2.43 -1.40 20.46
C ASN A 63 1.52 -0.24 20.04
N ILE A 64 0.52 -0.50 19.17
CA ILE A 64 -0.45 0.50 18.72
C ILE A 64 -1.51 0.84 19.79
N ASP A 65 -1.80 -0.03 20.74
CA ASP A 65 -2.96 0.11 21.65
C ASP A 65 -3.03 1.47 22.39
N PRO A 66 -1.93 2.03 22.93
CA PRO A 66 -1.97 3.34 23.59
C PRO A 66 -2.26 4.52 22.65
N TYR A 67 -2.17 4.30 21.34
CA TYR A 67 -2.24 5.34 20.31
C TYR A 67 -3.50 5.29 19.47
N ILE A 68 -4.35 4.29 19.65
CA ILE A 68 -5.66 4.23 18.96
C ILE A 68 -6.45 5.50 19.30
N CYS A 69 -6.88 6.21 18.27
CA CYS A 69 -7.53 7.51 18.41
C CYS A 69 -8.81 7.66 17.58
N GLY A 70 -9.07 6.74 16.65
CA GLY A 70 -10.26 6.83 15.81
C GLY A 70 -10.40 5.70 14.81
N THR A 71 -11.16 5.97 13.76
CA THR A 71 -11.37 5.07 12.62
C THR A 71 -11.27 5.85 11.31
N VAL A 72 -11.02 5.14 10.21
CA VAL A 72 -11.04 5.71 8.87
C VAL A 72 -12.06 4.98 8.02
N ARG A 73 -12.93 5.74 7.37
CA ARG A 73 -13.80 5.26 6.31
C ARG A 73 -13.04 5.25 5.00
N THR A 74 -12.74 4.06 4.53
CA THR A 74 -12.01 3.84 3.28
C THR A 74 -12.97 3.46 2.16
N HIS A 75 -12.72 3.96 0.97
CA HIS A 75 -13.53 3.67 -0.21
C HIS A 75 -12.79 4.10 -1.49
N SER A 76 -13.22 3.56 -2.63
CA SER A 76 -12.89 4.11 -3.95
C SER A 76 -13.85 5.26 -4.28
N SER A 77 -13.54 6.09 -5.28
CA SER A 77 -14.46 7.15 -5.72
C SER A 77 -15.79 6.60 -6.26
N ASN A 78 -15.79 5.37 -6.77
CA ASN A 78 -16.90 4.71 -7.43
C ASN A 78 -17.42 3.45 -6.70
N ALA A 79 -16.89 3.12 -5.52
CA ALA A 79 -17.31 1.92 -4.78
C ALA A 79 -17.10 2.08 -3.26
N PRO A 80 -18.09 1.68 -2.43
CA PRO A 80 -17.96 1.70 -0.96
C PRO A 80 -16.92 0.72 -0.42
N ILE A 81 -16.71 -0.41 -1.09
CA ILE A 81 -15.63 -1.35 -0.73
C ILE A 81 -14.36 -0.91 -1.45
N GLY A 82 -13.34 -0.56 -0.67
CA GLY A 82 -12.07 -0.09 -1.19
C GLY A 82 -11.22 -1.20 -1.83
N ASP A 83 -10.33 -0.80 -2.73
CA ASP A 83 -9.21 -1.57 -3.25
C ASP A 83 -7.92 -0.84 -2.83
N SER A 84 -6.80 -1.54 -2.65
CA SER A 84 -5.56 -0.97 -2.12
C SER A 84 -5.09 0.25 -2.93
N ALA A 85 -5.22 0.22 -4.27
CA ALA A 85 -4.81 1.31 -5.13
C ALA A 85 -5.58 2.63 -4.85
N PRO A 86 -6.92 2.71 -4.99
CA PRO A 86 -7.63 3.98 -4.77
C PRO A 86 -7.61 4.43 -3.31
N THR A 87 -7.59 3.51 -2.35
CA THR A 87 -7.61 3.88 -0.92
C THR A 87 -6.28 4.48 -0.48
N THR A 88 -5.16 3.86 -0.88
CA THR A 88 -3.83 4.42 -0.62
C THR A 88 -3.60 5.69 -1.43
N SER A 89 -4.05 5.77 -2.70
CA SER A 89 -4.04 7.01 -3.48
C SER A 89 -4.68 8.17 -2.71
N CYS A 90 -5.84 7.94 -2.08
CA CYS A 90 -6.51 8.97 -1.27
C CYS A 90 -5.66 9.38 -0.05
N TYR A 91 -5.02 8.41 0.63
CA TYR A 91 -4.12 8.71 1.76
C TYR A 91 -2.92 9.57 1.35
N VAL A 92 -2.37 9.34 0.18
CA VAL A 92 -1.12 10.02 -0.21
C VAL A 92 -1.33 11.25 -1.08
N SER A 93 -2.47 11.39 -1.77
CA SER A 93 -2.76 12.54 -2.65
C SER A 93 -3.81 13.50 -2.13
N GLY A 94 -4.66 13.08 -1.16
CA GLY A 94 -5.78 13.88 -0.68
C GLY A 94 -6.86 14.13 -1.73
N GLN A 95 -6.91 13.29 -2.76
CA GLN A 95 -7.84 13.41 -3.88
C GLN A 95 -8.54 12.08 -4.12
N PRO A 96 -9.77 12.10 -4.66
CA PRO A 96 -10.47 10.87 -4.98
C PRO A 96 -9.69 10.04 -6.02
N SER A 97 -9.74 8.72 -5.90
CA SER A 97 -9.19 7.78 -6.87
C SER A 97 -10.16 6.63 -7.12
N GLN A 98 -10.12 6.04 -8.29
CA GLN A 98 -11.04 5.01 -8.74
C GLN A 98 -10.45 3.61 -8.53
N THR A 99 -11.30 2.60 -8.38
CA THR A 99 -10.90 1.19 -8.30
C THR A 99 -9.83 0.83 -9.33
N GLY A 100 -8.68 0.33 -8.87
CA GLY A 100 -7.53 -0.05 -9.69
C GLY A 100 -6.64 1.10 -10.17
N PHE A 101 -6.92 2.36 -9.81
CA PHE A 101 -6.10 3.52 -10.17
C PHE A 101 -5.03 3.77 -9.10
N VAL A 102 -3.80 3.99 -9.53
CA VAL A 102 -2.63 4.33 -8.73
C VAL A 102 -2.36 5.83 -8.87
N SER A 103 -2.51 6.59 -7.80
CA SER A 103 -2.35 8.04 -7.70
C SER A 103 -2.73 8.80 -8.98
N THR A 104 -3.94 8.50 -9.44
CA THR A 104 -4.52 9.04 -10.67
C THR A 104 -5.96 9.45 -10.40
N TYR A 105 -6.32 10.64 -10.88
CA TYR A 105 -7.66 11.20 -10.70
C TYR A 105 -8.70 10.36 -11.46
N PRO A 106 -9.89 10.08 -10.86
CA PRO A 106 -10.89 9.19 -11.43
C PRO A 106 -11.56 9.76 -12.68
N VAL A 107 -12.19 8.87 -13.43
CA VAL A 107 -13.15 9.25 -14.46
C VAL A 107 -14.54 9.42 -13.83
N ASN A 108 -15.42 10.18 -14.47
CA ASN A 108 -16.79 10.31 -14.03
C ASN A 108 -17.56 9.01 -14.31
N CYS A 109 -18.12 8.40 -13.27
CA CYS A 109 -18.94 7.19 -13.32
C CYS A 109 -20.44 7.48 -13.15
N GLY A 110 -20.85 8.75 -13.20
CA GLY A 110 -22.24 9.17 -13.09
C GLY A 110 -22.81 8.94 -11.70
N ASN A 111 -23.90 8.16 -11.62
CA ASN A 111 -24.58 7.89 -10.34
C ASN A 111 -23.79 6.98 -9.38
N ASP A 112 -22.74 6.32 -9.86
CA ASP A 112 -21.91 5.46 -9.03
C ASP A 112 -20.80 6.26 -8.32
N ASP A 113 -20.59 7.53 -8.67
CA ASP A 113 -19.63 8.38 -8.00
C ASP A 113 -20.06 8.70 -6.56
N ILE A 114 -19.20 8.36 -5.59
CA ILE A 114 -19.39 8.70 -4.17
C ILE A 114 -19.08 10.19 -3.92
N TYR A 115 -18.13 10.73 -4.70
CA TYR A 115 -17.80 12.15 -4.71
C TYR A 115 -17.99 12.75 -6.10
N PRO A 116 -18.33 14.03 -6.20
CA PRO A 116 -18.29 14.75 -7.47
C PRO A 116 -16.88 14.69 -8.07
N THR A 117 -16.80 14.31 -9.34
CA THR A 117 -15.55 14.26 -10.10
C THR A 117 -15.52 15.36 -11.15
N ASP A 118 -14.34 15.95 -11.42
CA ASP A 118 -14.13 16.90 -12.51
C ASP A 118 -13.75 16.15 -13.80
N PRO A 119 -14.61 16.11 -14.82
CA PRO A 119 -14.32 15.40 -16.08
C PRO A 119 -13.07 15.92 -16.79
N ASN A 120 -12.70 17.19 -16.57
CA ASN A 120 -11.50 17.78 -17.19
C ASN A 120 -10.22 17.21 -16.60
N ARG A 121 -10.27 16.60 -15.42
CA ARG A 121 -9.14 15.99 -14.74
C ARG A 121 -9.06 14.47 -14.93
N ALA A 122 -10.00 13.88 -15.66
CA ALA A 122 -10.02 12.43 -15.89
C ALA A 122 -8.66 11.90 -16.33
N TYR A 123 -8.17 10.86 -15.65
CA TYR A 123 -6.84 10.24 -15.82
C TYR A 123 -5.64 11.14 -15.47
N GLN A 124 -5.83 12.32 -14.89
CA GLN A 124 -4.71 13.16 -14.48
C GLN A 124 -3.94 12.49 -13.33
N PRO A 125 -2.60 12.35 -13.41
CA PRO A 125 -1.77 11.98 -12.27
C PRO A 125 -1.98 12.97 -11.11
N THR A 126 -2.03 12.46 -9.88
CA THR A 126 -2.21 13.28 -8.68
C THR A 126 -0.93 13.31 -7.87
N MET A 127 -0.40 14.50 -7.60
CA MET A 127 0.80 14.66 -6.79
C MET A 127 0.61 14.02 -5.41
N THR A 128 1.60 13.28 -4.98
CA THR A 128 1.59 12.60 -3.69
C THR A 128 2.30 13.43 -2.61
N LEU A 129 1.97 13.17 -1.35
CA LEU A 129 2.65 13.82 -0.21
C LEU A 129 4.15 13.48 -0.18
N LEU A 130 4.53 12.25 -0.56
CA LEU A 130 5.93 11.85 -0.67
C LEU A 130 6.67 12.72 -1.68
N GLU A 131 6.12 12.90 -2.89
CA GLU A 131 6.68 13.77 -3.93
C GLU A 131 6.76 15.22 -3.43
N ALA A 132 5.70 15.71 -2.80
CA ALA A 132 5.65 17.09 -2.27
C ALA A 132 6.71 17.32 -1.18
N VAL A 133 6.90 16.39 -0.25
CA VAL A 133 7.94 16.49 0.79
C VAL A 133 9.32 16.56 0.15
N LYS A 134 9.60 15.71 -0.83
CA LYS A 134 10.88 15.75 -1.56
C LYS A 134 11.09 17.05 -2.31
N MET A 135 10.10 17.49 -3.08
CA MET A 135 10.22 18.63 -3.99
C MET A 135 10.20 19.99 -3.28
N PHE A 136 9.36 20.15 -2.25
CA PHE A 136 9.08 21.46 -1.65
C PHE A 136 9.64 21.62 -0.24
N LYS A 137 9.96 20.53 0.47
CA LYS A 137 10.61 20.57 1.78
C LYS A 137 12.08 20.16 1.72
N GLY A 138 12.52 19.50 0.63
CA GLY A 138 13.86 18.92 0.53
C GLY A 138 14.08 17.75 1.48
N GLY A 139 12.98 17.15 1.94
CA GLY A 139 12.98 15.98 2.82
C GLY A 139 13.44 14.71 2.10
N SER A 140 13.96 13.74 2.84
CA SER A 140 14.21 12.39 2.34
C SER A 140 12.92 11.58 2.27
N THR A 141 12.87 10.60 1.39
CA THR A 141 11.67 9.79 1.16
C THR A 141 11.99 8.31 1.11
N GLY A 142 11.12 7.48 1.70
CA GLY A 142 11.32 6.05 1.72
C GLY A 142 10.04 5.24 1.69
N LEU A 143 10.19 4.00 1.20
CA LEU A 143 9.15 2.98 1.16
C LEU A 143 9.71 1.67 1.72
N VAL A 144 8.95 1.04 2.60
CA VAL A 144 9.22 -0.28 3.17
C VAL A 144 7.96 -1.12 3.04
N PHE A 145 8.05 -2.35 2.52
CA PHE A 145 6.89 -3.18 2.24
C PHE A 145 7.29 -4.67 2.19
N THR A 146 6.31 -5.58 2.21
CA THR A 146 6.55 -7.03 2.09
C THR A 146 6.01 -7.62 0.79
N CYS A 147 5.28 -6.85 -0.02
CA CYS A 147 4.94 -7.17 -1.41
C CYS A 147 6.10 -6.87 -2.38
N GLU A 148 5.89 -6.98 -3.68
CA GLU A 148 6.79 -6.46 -4.71
C GLU A 148 6.64 -4.94 -4.89
N PHE A 149 7.72 -4.24 -5.23
CA PHE A 149 7.74 -2.77 -5.20
C PHE A 149 6.71 -2.06 -6.11
N PRO A 150 6.27 -2.59 -7.28
CA PRO A 150 5.21 -1.94 -8.07
C PRO A 150 3.80 -2.38 -7.67
N HIS A 151 3.62 -3.11 -6.54
CA HIS A 151 2.30 -3.37 -5.99
C HIS A 151 1.60 -2.06 -5.60
N ALA A 152 0.27 -2.06 -5.54
CA ALA A 152 -0.53 -0.83 -5.46
C ALA A 152 -0.07 0.12 -4.33
N THR A 153 0.00 -0.35 -3.10
CA THR A 153 0.27 0.49 -1.92
C THR A 153 1.62 1.24 -1.98
N PRO A 154 2.77 0.59 -2.27
CA PRO A 154 4.02 1.33 -2.45
C PRO A 154 4.02 2.17 -3.75
N ALA A 155 3.37 1.70 -4.83
CA ALA A 155 3.29 2.43 -6.08
C ALA A 155 2.52 3.75 -5.94
N ASP A 156 1.41 3.77 -5.18
CA ASP A 156 0.60 4.97 -4.95
C ASP A 156 1.39 6.12 -4.35
N CYS A 157 2.46 5.84 -3.63
CA CYS A 157 3.29 6.88 -3.05
C CYS A 157 4.15 7.62 -4.08
N SER A 158 4.44 7.01 -5.25
CA SER A 158 5.50 7.52 -6.14
C SER A 158 5.35 7.17 -7.62
N ALA A 159 4.20 6.65 -8.04
CA ALA A 159 3.89 6.35 -9.43
C ALA A 159 2.42 6.66 -9.74
N HIS A 160 2.10 6.72 -11.04
CA HIS A 160 0.77 7.11 -11.51
C HIS A 160 0.34 6.19 -12.66
N SER A 161 -0.82 5.55 -12.50
CA SER A 161 -1.40 4.70 -13.52
C SER A 161 -2.90 4.54 -13.31
N TYR A 162 -3.68 4.56 -14.39
CA TYR A 162 -5.10 4.21 -14.30
C TYR A 162 -5.35 2.70 -14.15
N ASN A 163 -4.29 1.90 -14.07
CA ASN A 163 -4.38 0.45 -13.89
C ASN A 163 -3.19 -0.07 -13.10
N ARG A 164 -3.43 -0.55 -11.88
CA ARG A 164 -2.44 -1.12 -10.95
C ARG A 164 -1.68 -2.33 -11.51
N GLY A 165 -2.24 -3.01 -12.52
CA GLY A 165 -1.61 -4.16 -13.17
C GLY A 165 -0.53 -3.79 -14.20
N LYS A 166 -0.38 -2.52 -14.56
CA LYS A 166 0.64 -2.08 -15.55
C LYS A 166 2.00 -1.88 -14.88
N TYR A 167 2.60 -2.94 -14.41
CA TYR A 167 3.91 -2.90 -13.74
C TYR A 167 5.02 -2.36 -14.64
N GLU A 168 4.95 -2.60 -15.94
CA GLU A 168 5.86 -2.05 -16.94
C GLU A 168 5.80 -0.52 -17.05
N TRP A 169 4.72 0.12 -16.58
CA TRP A 169 4.59 1.57 -16.47
C TRP A 169 4.96 2.08 -15.08
N ILE A 170 4.59 1.33 -14.05
CA ILE A 170 4.73 1.72 -12.64
C ILE A 170 6.19 1.61 -12.18
N ALA A 171 6.84 0.48 -12.45
CA ALA A 171 8.19 0.21 -11.97
C ALA A 171 9.23 1.27 -12.41
N PRO A 172 9.31 1.68 -13.70
CA PRO A 172 10.24 2.72 -14.10
C PRO A 172 9.92 4.08 -13.45
N GLN A 173 8.65 4.43 -13.21
CA GLN A 173 8.30 5.66 -12.52
C GLN A 173 8.85 5.68 -11.09
N MET A 174 8.68 4.59 -10.34
CA MET A 174 9.21 4.49 -8.97
C MET A 174 10.74 4.64 -8.93
N VAL A 175 11.44 4.04 -9.89
CA VAL A 175 12.91 4.15 -10.02
C VAL A 175 13.33 5.58 -10.34
N HIS A 176 12.61 6.27 -11.24
CA HIS A 176 12.91 7.62 -11.68
C HIS A 176 12.36 8.73 -10.76
N ASN A 177 11.54 8.39 -9.77
CA ASN A 177 10.98 9.38 -8.82
C ASN A 177 11.94 9.72 -7.66
N ASN A 178 13.20 9.28 -7.75
CA ASN A 178 14.28 9.66 -6.82
C ASN A 178 14.00 9.36 -5.33
N LEU A 179 13.34 8.25 -5.02
CA LEU A 179 13.15 7.75 -3.66
C LEU A 179 14.51 7.48 -3.00
N ASP A 180 14.74 7.96 -1.78
CA ASP A 180 16.04 7.78 -1.13
C ASP A 180 16.24 6.36 -0.61
N VAL A 181 15.18 5.73 -0.07
CA VAL A 181 15.25 4.36 0.46
C VAL A 181 14.05 3.55 0.01
N VAL A 182 14.29 2.39 -0.58
CA VAL A 182 13.27 1.39 -0.93
C VAL A 182 13.72 0.02 -0.46
N ILE A 183 12.92 -0.63 0.40
CA ILE A 183 13.23 -1.97 0.92
C ILE A 183 11.98 -2.83 0.87
N GLY A 184 12.03 -3.97 0.16
CA GLY A 184 10.89 -4.89 0.04
C GLY A 184 11.13 -6.04 -0.92
N GLY A 185 10.08 -6.52 -1.59
CA GLY A 185 10.13 -7.57 -2.61
C GLY A 185 10.31 -7.04 -4.03
N GLY A 186 10.48 -7.96 -5.01
CA GLY A 186 10.43 -7.64 -6.44
C GLY A 186 11.77 -7.67 -7.18
N VAL A 187 12.69 -8.54 -6.78
CA VAL A 187 14.00 -8.70 -7.44
C VAL A 187 13.88 -8.93 -8.95
N SER A 188 12.93 -9.75 -9.39
CA SER A 188 12.75 -10.08 -10.81
C SER A 188 12.15 -8.93 -11.64
N ILE A 189 11.58 -7.91 -10.98
CA ILE A 189 10.94 -6.78 -11.65
C ILE A 189 11.94 -5.65 -11.92
N LEU A 190 12.96 -5.51 -11.07
CA LEU A 190 14.02 -4.53 -11.26
C LEU A 190 14.90 -4.96 -12.45
N SER A 191 14.73 -4.33 -13.61
CA SER A 191 15.55 -4.62 -14.80
C SER A 191 17.00 -4.13 -14.64
N ASP A 192 17.90 -4.64 -15.48
CA ASP A 192 19.30 -4.22 -15.47
C ASP A 192 19.44 -2.71 -15.80
N ASP A 193 18.60 -2.17 -16.68
CA ASP A 193 18.60 -0.73 -17.00
C ASP A 193 18.15 0.12 -15.82
N MET A 194 17.11 -0.32 -15.09
CA MET A 194 16.66 0.34 -13.86
C MET A 194 17.75 0.29 -12.78
N GLU A 195 18.38 -0.85 -12.58
CA GLU A 195 19.48 -0.99 -11.63
C GLU A 195 20.67 -0.12 -12.02
N LYS A 196 21.01 -0.08 -13.32
CA LYS A 196 22.06 0.80 -13.84
C LYS A 196 21.74 2.26 -13.55
N TYR A 197 20.50 2.70 -13.82
CA TYR A 197 20.07 4.07 -13.53
C TYR A 197 20.25 4.40 -12.04
N LEU A 198 19.82 3.51 -11.15
CA LEU A 198 19.98 3.70 -9.70
C LEU A 198 21.47 3.85 -9.32
N LYS A 199 22.34 2.96 -9.80
CA LYS A 199 23.78 3.00 -9.50
C LYS A 199 24.44 4.27 -10.06
N ASP A 200 24.11 4.68 -11.28
CA ASP A 200 24.60 5.91 -11.90
C ASP A 200 24.17 7.17 -11.12
N ASN A 201 23.05 7.10 -10.38
CA ASN A 201 22.54 8.17 -9.53
C ASN A 201 22.94 8.03 -8.04
N GLY A 202 23.93 7.17 -7.74
CA GLY A 202 24.57 7.07 -6.44
C GLY A 202 23.85 6.21 -5.41
N TYR A 203 22.97 5.31 -5.84
CA TYR A 203 22.30 4.36 -4.96
C TYR A 203 23.15 3.11 -4.72
N SER A 204 23.12 2.60 -3.49
CA SER A 204 23.44 1.21 -3.21
C SER A 204 22.26 0.33 -3.62
N VAL A 205 22.51 -0.73 -4.38
CA VAL A 205 21.46 -1.66 -4.84
C VAL A 205 21.79 -3.07 -4.40
N TYR A 206 20.86 -3.70 -3.68
CA TYR A 206 21.00 -5.06 -3.15
C TYR A 206 19.86 -5.94 -3.66
N ARG A 207 20.20 -7.10 -4.24
CA ARG A 207 19.28 -8.16 -4.65
C ARG A 207 19.56 -9.42 -3.83
N ASN A 208 18.65 -9.78 -2.93
CA ASN A 208 18.81 -10.92 -2.01
C ASN A 208 20.15 -10.88 -1.21
N ASP A 209 20.67 -9.68 -0.98
CA ASP A 209 21.90 -9.49 -0.21
C ASP A 209 21.62 -8.79 1.13
N LEU A 210 21.16 -9.60 2.09
CA LEU A 210 20.83 -9.14 3.43
C LEU A 210 22.07 -8.62 4.19
N LYS A 211 23.23 -9.25 3.97
CA LYS A 211 24.49 -8.85 4.61
C LYS A 211 24.96 -7.49 4.08
N GLY A 212 24.88 -7.27 2.78
CA GLY A 212 25.20 -5.99 2.16
C GLY A 212 24.29 -4.88 2.66
N MET A 213 22.98 -5.11 2.70
CA MET A 213 21.99 -4.14 3.22
C MET A 213 22.28 -3.77 4.69
N ARG A 214 22.56 -4.77 5.54
CA ARG A 214 22.89 -4.54 6.96
C ARG A 214 24.12 -3.66 7.14
N ALA A 215 25.14 -3.87 6.33
CA ALA A 215 26.41 -3.16 6.39
C ALA A 215 26.41 -1.80 5.68
N ASP A 216 25.35 -1.49 4.91
CA ASP A 216 25.32 -0.29 4.07
C ASP A 216 25.25 1.00 4.90
N THR A 217 26.09 1.97 4.56
CA THR A 217 26.17 3.31 5.16
C THR A 217 25.75 4.45 4.22
N ASN A 218 25.48 4.15 2.94
CA ASN A 218 25.02 5.13 1.96
C ASN A 218 23.63 5.66 2.35
N ASN A 219 23.35 6.92 2.05
CA ASN A 219 22.05 7.53 2.33
C ASN A 219 20.96 7.12 1.34
N LYS A 220 21.35 6.64 0.14
CA LYS A 220 20.44 6.19 -0.91
C LYS A 220 20.57 4.69 -1.11
N MET A 221 19.45 3.96 -1.00
CA MET A 221 19.47 2.51 -1.07
C MET A 221 18.19 1.92 -1.66
N TRP A 222 18.36 0.94 -2.55
CA TRP A 222 17.33 -0.02 -2.93
C TRP A 222 17.78 -1.41 -2.50
N ALA A 223 16.98 -2.09 -1.69
CA ALA A 223 17.27 -3.45 -1.24
C ALA A 223 16.02 -4.32 -1.44
N LEU A 224 16.10 -5.25 -2.38
CA LEU A 224 14.97 -6.10 -2.78
C LEU A 224 15.26 -7.56 -2.46
N TYR A 225 14.23 -8.24 -1.94
CA TYR A 225 14.27 -9.63 -1.52
C TYR A 225 13.14 -10.41 -2.19
N ALA A 226 13.37 -11.67 -2.49
CA ALA A 226 12.51 -12.56 -3.28
C ALA A 226 12.23 -12.03 -4.70
N ASP A 227 11.85 -12.93 -5.61
CA ASP A 227 11.57 -12.57 -7.01
C ASP A 227 10.35 -11.64 -7.12
N ARG A 228 9.32 -11.92 -6.35
CA ARG A 228 8.10 -11.12 -6.22
C ARG A 228 7.96 -10.65 -4.77
N GLU A 229 6.94 -11.09 -4.08
CA GLU A 229 6.68 -10.79 -2.66
C GLU A 229 7.61 -11.54 -1.71
N MET A 230 7.86 -10.96 -0.55
CA MET A 230 8.58 -11.60 0.55
C MET A 230 7.74 -12.70 1.22
N SER A 231 8.38 -13.58 1.96
CA SER A 231 7.69 -14.58 2.77
C SER A 231 6.85 -13.95 3.88
N TYR A 232 5.79 -14.64 4.32
CA TYR A 232 5.15 -14.31 5.60
C TYR A 232 6.19 -14.31 6.72
N ASP A 233 6.01 -13.48 7.73
CA ASP A 233 7.00 -13.36 8.82
C ASP A 233 7.23 -14.70 9.54
N LEU A 234 6.17 -15.49 9.72
CA LEU A 234 6.24 -16.82 10.33
C LEU A 234 7.02 -17.84 9.48
N ASP A 235 6.95 -17.71 8.16
CA ASP A 235 7.59 -18.64 7.20
C ASP A 235 9.00 -18.18 6.79
N ARG A 236 9.36 -16.97 7.16
CA ARG A 236 10.59 -16.29 6.72
C ARG A 236 11.83 -16.95 7.27
N ASN A 237 12.85 -17.11 6.41
CA ASN A 237 14.21 -17.43 6.84
C ASN A 237 14.94 -16.12 7.25
N PRO A 238 15.25 -15.90 8.53
CA PRO A 238 15.90 -14.68 9.01
C PRO A 238 17.33 -14.48 8.52
N ASP A 239 17.96 -15.50 7.96
CA ASP A 239 19.31 -15.41 7.38
C ASP A 239 19.28 -14.97 5.91
N GLU A 240 18.11 -15.02 5.25
CA GLU A 240 17.91 -14.69 3.84
C GLU A 240 17.10 -13.42 3.64
N GLN A 241 16.08 -13.20 4.46
CA GLN A 241 15.18 -12.06 4.34
C GLN A 241 15.08 -11.29 5.67
N PRO A 242 15.09 -9.94 5.65
CA PRO A 242 14.90 -9.13 6.84
C PRO A 242 13.45 -9.17 7.31
N SER A 243 13.21 -8.91 8.60
CA SER A 243 11.85 -8.66 9.10
C SER A 243 11.39 -7.25 8.72
N LEU A 244 10.05 -7.00 8.76
CA LEU A 244 9.50 -5.66 8.55
C LEU A 244 10.05 -4.66 9.57
N GLU A 245 10.23 -5.08 10.83
CA GLU A 245 10.88 -4.27 11.87
C GLU A 245 12.32 -3.89 11.49
N GLU A 246 13.13 -4.85 11.00
CA GLU A 246 14.52 -4.59 10.59
C GLU A 246 14.58 -3.62 9.40
N MET A 247 13.72 -3.82 8.39
CA MET A 247 13.63 -2.93 7.23
C MET A 247 13.23 -1.51 7.65
N THR A 248 12.26 -1.38 8.55
CA THR A 248 11.79 -0.10 9.09
C THR A 248 12.90 0.63 9.84
N LYS A 249 13.62 -0.05 10.73
CA LYS A 249 14.77 0.51 11.46
C LYS A 249 15.86 0.99 10.49
N LYS A 250 16.16 0.19 9.45
CA LYS A 250 17.16 0.56 8.44
C LYS A 250 16.74 1.76 7.61
N ALA A 251 15.48 1.86 7.22
CA ALA A 251 14.95 3.02 6.52
C ALA A 251 15.02 4.29 7.39
N ILE A 252 14.58 4.22 8.64
CA ILE A 252 14.65 5.34 9.60
C ILE A 252 16.11 5.78 9.81
N GLU A 253 17.07 4.84 10.01
CA GLU A 253 18.49 5.12 10.15
C GLU A 253 19.04 6.00 9.01
N LYS A 254 18.60 5.72 7.78
CA LYS A 254 19.08 6.45 6.60
C LYS A 254 18.37 7.78 6.41
N LEU A 255 17.04 7.78 6.48
CA LEU A 255 16.22 8.96 6.20
C LEU A 255 16.38 10.05 7.26
N SER A 256 16.58 9.69 8.53
CA SER A 256 16.74 10.62 9.64
C SER A 256 18.05 11.42 9.61
N LYS A 257 18.99 11.08 8.73
CA LYS A 257 20.21 11.87 8.49
C LYS A 257 19.96 13.19 7.77
N ASN A 258 18.81 13.34 7.12
CA ASN A 258 18.42 14.58 6.47
C ASN A 258 17.87 15.58 7.50
N ASP A 259 18.52 16.71 7.63
CA ASP A 259 18.14 17.80 8.54
C ASP A 259 16.84 18.51 8.15
N LYS A 260 16.36 18.32 6.93
CA LYS A 260 15.04 18.79 6.44
C LYS A 260 13.90 17.85 6.80
N GLY A 261 14.19 16.68 7.38
CA GLY A 261 13.22 15.67 7.74
C GLY A 261 12.92 14.66 6.64
N PHE A 262 11.89 13.83 6.85
CA PHE A 262 11.56 12.76 5.92
C PHE A 262 10.08 12.38 5.95
N PHE A 263 9.65 11.72 4.86
CA PHE A 263 8.42 10.94 4.79
C PHE A 263 8.78 9.47 4.55
N LEU A 264 8.25 8.58 5.36
CA LEU A 264 8.40 7.13 5.23
C LEU A 264 7.04 6.46 5.23
N MET A 265 6.73 5.67 4.20
CA MET A 265 5.61 4.74 4.24
C MET A 265 6.13 3.32 4.54
N VAL A 266 5.45 2.62 5.46
CA VAL A 266 5.73 1.23 5.83
C VAL A 266 4.45 0.42 5.68
N GLU A 267 4.52 -0.64 4.89
CA GLU A 267 3.37 -1.49 4.61
C GLU A 267 3.56 -2.91 5.15
N GLY A 268 2.55 -3.40 5.87
CA GLY A 268 2.37 -4.81 6.19
C GLY A 268 1.50 -5.48 5.14
N SER A 269 2.08 -5.79 3.98
CA SER A 269 1.33 -6.21 2.78
C SER A 269 0.70 -7.59 2.91
N LYS A 270 1.33 -8.50 3.66
CA LYS A 270 0.92 -9.91 3.69
C LYS A 270 -0.31 -10.20 4.55
N VAL A 271 -0.78 -9.26 5.36
CA VAL A 271 -2.02 -9.42 6.14
C VAL A 271 -3.22 -9.56 5.19
N ASP A 272 -3.28 -8.74 4.13
CA ASP A 272 -4.31 -8.80 3.09
C ASP A 272 -4.33 -10.16 2.38
N TRP A 273 -3.16 -10.65 1.98
CA TRP A 273 -3.08 -11.93 1.26
C TRP A 273 -3.48 -13.12 2.14
N ALA A 274 -3.14 -13.09 3.43
CA ALA A 274 -3.63 -14.08 4.38
C ALA A 274 -5.15 -13.97 4.57
N ALA A 275 -5.70 -12.75 4.54
CA ALA A 275 -7.13 -12.52 4.63
C ALA A 275 -7.87 -13.05 3.38
N HIS A 276 -7.36 -12.79 2.18
CA HIS A 276 -7.87 -13.40 0.95
C HIS A 276 -7.83 -14.93 0.97
N ALA A 277 -6.83 -15.51 1.61
CA ALA A 277 -6.74 -16.96 1.80
C ALA A 277 -7.64 -17.48 2.93
N ASN A 278 -8.25 -16.63 3.76
CA ASN A 278 -8.92 -16.97 5.02
C ASN A 278 -7.99 -17.76 5.96
N ASP A 279 -6.72 -17.34 6.02
CA ASP A 279 -5.70 -17.91 6.90
C ASP A 279 -5.56 -17.10 8.20
N PRO A 280 -6.17 -17.52 9.31
CA PRO A 280 -6.12 -16.78 10.57
C PRO A 280 -4.71 -16.75 11.17
N VAL A 281 -3.84 -17.70 10.82
CA VAL A 281 -2.45 -17.76 11.28
C VAL A 281 -1.65 -16.68 10.58
N GLY A 282 -1.67 -16.65 9.24
CA GLY A 282 -1.00 -15.62 8.47
C GLY A 282 -1.46 -14.22 8.85
N MET A 283 -2.78 -13.99 8.91
CA MET A 283 -3.34 -12.69 9.32
C MET A 283 -2.82 -12.22 10.68
N ALA A 284 -2.88 -13.07 11.69
CA ALA A 284 -2.50 -12.69 13.05
C ALA A 284 -0.97 -12.51 13.19
N THR A 285 -0.16 -13.38 12.59
CA THR A 285 1.31 -13.35 12.76
C THR A 285 1.96 -12.22 11.96
N ASP A 286 1.47 -11.93 10.75
CA ASP A 286 1.95 -10.79 9.97
C ASP A 286 1.48 -9.45 10.54
N PHE A 287 0.26 -9.38 11.11
CA PHE A 287 -0.12 -8.19 11.87
C PHE A 287 0.77 -7.98 13.11
N LEU A 288 1.15 -9.04 13.82
CA LEU A 288 2.11 -8.93 14.93
C LEU A 288 3.51 -8.49 14.46
N ALA A 289 3.94 -8.92 13.27
CA ALA A 289 5.19 -8.42 12.66
C ALA A 289 5.10 -6.93 12.30
N PHE A 290 3.98 -6.50 11.77
CA PHE A 290 3.66 -5.10 11.53
C PHE A 290 3.67 -4.29 12.82
N ASP A 291 3.00 -4.75 13.88
CA ASP A 291 2.98 -4.07 15.17
C ASP A 291 4.37 -3.94 15.82
N ARG A 292 5.27 -4.92 15.61
CA ARG A 292 6.69 -4.79 16.02
C ARG A 292 7.41 -3.68 15.26
N ALA A 293 7.17 -3.55 13.96
CA ALA A 293 7.74 -2.47 13.15
C ALA A 293 7.20 -1.10 13.60
N VAL A 294 5.90 -1.01 13.90
CA VAL A 294 5.30 0.19 14.53
C VAL A 294 5.98 0.51 15.86
N GLY A 295 6.21 -0.51 16.70
CA GLY A 295 6.92 -0.35 17.98
C GLY A 295 8.30 0.30 17.83
N ALA A 296 9.07 -0.14 16.83
CA ALA A 296 10.38 0.42 16.52
C ALA A 296 10.31 1.90 16.07
N ALA A 297 9.33 2.24 15.24
CA ALA A 297 9.12 3.61 14.81
C ALA A 297 8.64 4.52 15.95
N LEU A 298 7.78 4.02 16.83
CA LEU A 298 7.33 4.75 18.04
C LEU A 298 8.48 5.02 19.01
N GLU A 299 9.39 4.06 19.18
CA GLU A 299 10.59 4.25 19.99
C GLU A 299 11.46 5.37 19.42
N PHE A 300 11.76 5.34 18.13
CA PHE A 300 12.47 6.40 17.43
C PHE A 300 11.75 7.75 17.59
N ALA A 301 10.44 7.80 17.33
CA ALA A 301 9.66 9.03 17.37
C ALA A 301 9.67 9.71 18.76
N LYS A 302 9.59 8.91 19.84
CA LYS A 302 9.68 9.41 21.23
C LYS A 302 11.07 9.98 21.55
N GLN A 303 12.13 9.33 21.07
CA GLN A 303 13.51 9.79 21.29
C GLN A 303 13.83 11.02 20.45
N ASN A 304 13.35 11.06 19.21
CA ASN A 304 13.59 12.14 18.26
C ASN A 304 12.80 13.41 18.60
N GLY A 305 11.55 13.30 19.08
CA GLY A 305 10.70 14.42 19.48
C GLY A 305 10.17 15.30 18.35
N GLU A 306 10.46 14.97 17.08
CA GLU A 306 10.07 15.73 15.88
C GLU A 306 9.35 14.83 14.85
N THR A 307 8.89 13.64 15.25
CA THR A 307 8.32 12.62 14.37
C THR A 307 6.90 12.29 14.76
N THR A 308 5.99 12.37 13.81
CA THR A 308 4.62 11.83 13.92
C THR A 308 4.57 10.44 13.29
N VAL A 309 3.94 9.50 13.99
CA VAL A 309 3.67 8.13 13.50
C VAL A 309 2.17 7.97 13.35
N ILE A 310 1.70 7.59 12.17
CA ILE A 310 0.30 7.33 11.85
C ILE A 310 0.18 5.88 11.42
N VAL A 311 -0.80 5.17 11.96
CA VAL A 311 -1.00 3.73 11.72
C VAL A 311 -2.46 3.48 11.38
N THR A 312 -2.71 2.89 10.23
CA THR A 312 -4.06 2.57 9.75
C THR A 312 -4.04 1.32 8.87
N ALA A 313 -5.18 0.94 8.30
CA ALA A 313 -5.29 0.01 7.19
C ALA A 313 -5.87 0.75 5.98
N ASP A 314 -5.71 0.18 4.80
CA ASP A 314 -6.27 0.75 3.57
C ASP A 314 -7.72 0.29 3.33
N HIS A 315 -8.10 -0.91 3.73
CA HIS A 315 -9.46 -1.46 3.75
C HIS A 315 -9.55 -2.65 4.70
N GLY A 316 -10.77 -3.13 4.94
CA GLY A 316 -11.02 -4.43 5.57
C GLY A 316 -10.95 -5.57 4.57
N ASN A 317 -10.81 -6.81 5.05
CA ASN A 317 -10.82 -8.00 4.20
C ASN A 317 -11.38 -9.21 4.96
N SER A 318 -11.83 -10.23 4.22
CA SER A 318 -12.30 -11.56 4.65
C SER A 318 -13.54 -11.60 5.55
N GLY A 319 -13.90 -10.48 6.20
CA GLY A 319 -14.95 -10.45 7.20
C GLY A 319 -14.70 -11.43 8.35
N ILE A 320 -13.46 -11.47 8.84
CA ILE A 320 -13.05 -12.35 9.95
C ILE A 320 -13.83 -12.05 11.24
N SER A 321 -14.17 -13.09 11.98
CA SER A 321 -14.74 -12.98 13.33
C SER A 321 -14.04 -13.92 14.32
N ILE A 322 -13.89 -13.46 15.57
CA ILE A 322 -13.54 -14.33 16.69
C ILE A 322 -14.85 -15.01 17.17
N GLY A 323 -14.93 -16.31 16.98
CA GLY A 323 -16.15 -17.09 17.16
C GLY A 323 -16.83 -17.38 15.84
N ARG A 324 -16.99 -18.66 15.53
CA ARG A 324 -17.70 -19.17 14.35
C ARG A 324 -18.91 -19.98 14.76
N GLU A 325 -19.88 -20.14 13.87
CA GLU A 325 -21.13 -20.86 14.16
C GLU A 325 -20.91 -22.29 14.69
N SER A 326 -19.87 -22.98 14.21
CA SER A 326 -19.56 -24.35 14.66
C SER A 326 -18.99 -24.43 16.07
N CYS A 327 -18.46 -23.32 16.63
CA CYS A 327 -17.98 -23.23 18.01
C CYS A 327 -19.13 -22.86 18.94
N LYS A 328 -19.78 -23.88 19.53
CA LYS A 328 -20.95 -23.67 20.37
C LYS A 328 -20.59 -23.05 21.73
N GLY A 329 -21.51 -22.30 22.32
CA GLY A 329 -21.33 -21.64 23.62
C GLY A 329 -20.44 -20.40 23.52
N TYR A 330 -20.63 -19.58 22.52
CA TYR A 330 -19.85 -18.41 22.15
C TYR A 330 -19.44 -17.51 23.34
N ASP A 331 -20.32 -17.30 24.32
CA ASP A 331 -20.12 -16.48 25.52
C ASP A 331 -19.33 -17.19 26.63
N LYS A 332 -19.03 -18.48 26.46
CA LYS A 332 -18.35 -19.36 27.45
C LYS A 332 -17.06 -19.97 26.87
N LEU A 333 -16.71 -19.65 25.64
CA LEU A 333 -15.46 -20.12 25.05
C LEU A 333 -14.27 -19.55 25.83
N THR A 334 -13.43 -20.45 26.33
CA THR A 334 -12.22 -20.07 27.06
C THR A 334 -11.13 -19.60 26.11
N LYS A 335 -10.14 -18.89 26.64
CA LYS A 335 -8.96 -18.48 25.85
C LYS A 335 -8.25 -19.68 25.21
N ASP A 336 -8.20 -20.84 25.89
CA ASP A 336 -7.58 -22.04 25.34
C ASP A 336 -8.36 -22.61 24.15
N GLN A 337 -9.69 -22.59 24.21
CA GLN A 337 -10.54 -23.03 23.10
C GLN A 337 -10.40 -22.11 21.87
N LEU A 338 -10.15 -20.83 22.10
CA LEU A 338 -10.02 -19.84 21.02
C LEU A 338 -8.60 -19.76 20.44
N PHE A 339 -7.56 -19.82 21.28
CA PHE A 339 -6.21 -19.44 20.86
C PHE A 339 -5.14 -20.52 21.01
N LYS A 340 -5.37 -21.60 21.76
CA LYS A 340 -4.39 -22.68 21.93
C LYS A 340 -3.93 -23.25 20.58
N ASN A 341 -4.87 -23.65 19.74
CA ASN A 341 -4.52 -24.20 18.43
C ASN A 341 -3.85 -23.15 17.55
N LEU A 342 -4.40 -21.93 17.51
CA LEU A 342 -3.82 -20.83 16.72
C LEU A 342 -2.36 -20.55 17.11
N SER A 343 -2.01 -20.61 18.40
CA SER A 343 -0.64 -20.37 18.90
C SER A 343 0.35 -21.50 18.61
N GLN A 344 -0.12 -22.68 18.21
CA GLN A 344 0.75 -23.85 17.95
C GLN A 344 1.29 -23.90 16.53
N PHE A 345 0.65 -23.18 15.60
CA PHE A 345 1.10 -23.15 14.20
C PHE A 345 2.46 -22.45 14.08
N LYS A 346 3.39 -23.11 13.40
CA LYS A 346 4.74 -22.61 13.09
C LYS A 346 4.92 -22.27 11.62
N LEU A 347 3.87 -22.45 10.82
CA LEU A 347 3.79 -22.11 9.40
C LEU A 347 2.42 -21.54 9.09
N THR A 348 2.36 -20.64 8.12
CA THR A 348 1.11 -20.18 7.52
C THR A 348 0.54 -21.25 6.57
N ALA A 349 -0.66 -21.05 6.05
CA ALA A 349 -1.24 -21.92 5.03
C ALA A 349 -0.34 -22.03 3.79
N GLU A 350 0.26 -20.91 3.37
CA GLU A 350 1.22 -20.88 2.26
C GLU A 350 2.51 -21.64 2.61
N GLY A 351 3.03 -21.46 3.82
CA GLY A 351 4.20 -22.16 4.32
C GLY A 351 3.99 -23.69 4.34
N PHE A 352 2.83 -24.14 4.81
CA PHE A 352 2.45 -25.55 4.71
C PHE A 352 2.36 -26.03 3.27
N ALA A 353 1.69 -25.28 2.39
CA ALA A 353 1.56 -25.64 0.98
C ALA A 353 2.92 -25.80 0.29
N LYS A 354 3.85 -24.87 0.54
CA LYS A 354 5.23 -24.97 0.04
C LYS A 354 5.95 -26.21 0.58
N LYS A 355 5.83 -26.49 1.88
CA LYS A 355 6.48 -27.65 2.51
C LYS A 355 5.94 -28.99 2.00
N VAL A 356 4.61 -29.17 1.95
CA VAL A 356 4.03 -30.45 1.46
C VAL A 356 4.39 -30.73 0.01
N ASN A 357 4.60 -29.70 -0.81
CA ASN A 357 5.07 -29.85 -2.18
C ASN A 357 6.57 -30.20 -2.32
N THR A 358 7.31 -30.24 -1.24
CA THR A 358 8.76 -30.59 -1.26
C THR A 358 9.08 -31.92 -0.59
N ILE A 359 8.11 -32.55 0.07
CA ILE A 359 8.29 -33.78 0.83
C ILE A 359 7.42 -34.93 0.26
N PRO A 360 7.80 -36.21 0.45
CA PRO A 360 6.96 -37.35 0.09
C PRO A 360 5.66 -37.38 0.88
N ASN A 361 4.58 -37.93 0.28
CA ASN A 361 3.26 -38.07 0.92
C ASN A 361 3.32 -38.77 2.29
N SER A 362 4.25 -39.72 2.47
CA SER A 362 4.43 -40.43 3.75
C SER A 362 4.91 -39.54 4.90
N GLU A 363 5.46 -38.36 4.62
CA GLU A 363 6.00 -37.42 5.60
C GLU A 363 5.02 -36.30 5.96
N VAL A 364 3.91 -36.14 5.21
CA VAL A 364 2.97 -35.05 5.39
C VAL A 364 2.34 -35.07 6.80
N GLN A 365 1.97 -36.25 7.31
CA GLN A 365 1.43 -36.37 8.68
C GLN A 365 2.43 -35.91 9.76
N SER A 366 3.72 -36.27 9.59
CA SER A 366 4.77 -35.84 10.53
C SER A 366 4.95 -34.33 10.49
N LEU A 367 4.89 -33.72 9.31
CA LEU A 367 4.97 -32.28 9.15
C LEU A 367 3.86 -31.56 9.95
N PHE A 368 2.60 -32.01 9.83
CA PHE A 368 1.49 -31.36 10.57
C PHE A 368 1.60 -31.57 12.08
N ARG A 369 2.02 -32.76 12.53
CA ARG A 369 2.25 -33.02 13.95
C ARG A 369 3.35 -32.10 14.52
N GLU A 370 4.44 -31.90 13.78
CA GLU A 370 5.57 -31.10 14.24
C GLU A 370 5.33 -29.59 14.15
N GLN A 371 4.64 -29.15 13.09
CA GLN A 371 4.46 -27.72 12.79
C GLN A 371 3.13 -27.13 13.28
N ALA A 372 2.17 -27.99 13.67
CA ALA A 372 0.85 -27.52 14.12
C ALA A 372 0.26 -28.32 15.30
N GLY A 373 0.89 -29.40 15.73
CA GLY A 373 0.48 -30.19 16.89
C GLY A 373 -0.75 -31.07 16.67
N PHE A 374 -1.16 -31.34 15.43
CA PHE A 374 -2.30 -32.21 15.11
C PHE A 374 -2.00 -33.13 13.91
N GLU A 375 -2.89 -34.11 13.71
CA GLU A 375 -2.86 -35.02 12.57
C GLU A 375 -3.99 -34.66 11.58
N LEU A 376 -3.72 -34.86 10.28
CA LEU A 376 -4.74 -34.75 9.24
C LEU A 376 -5.70 -35.94 9.34
N THR A 377 -6.97 -35.71 9.08
CA THR A 377 -7.95 -36.78 8.91
C THR A 377 -7.77 -37.48 7.55
N LYS A 378 -8.45 -38.60 7.39
CA LYS A 378 -8.46 -39.29 6.10
C LYS A 378 -9.06 -38.43 4.99
N GLU A 379 -10.14 -37.71 5.31
CA GLU A 379 -10.83 -36.82 4.36
C GLU A 379 -9.91 -35.66 3.92
N GLU A 380 -9.10 -35.11 4.83
CA GLU A 380 -8.13 -34.05 4.52
C GLU A 380 -6.99 -34.59 3.65
N LEU A 381 -6.48 -35.80 3.92
CA LEU A 381 -5.49 -36.44 3.06
C LEU A 381 -6.06 -36.75 1.68
N ASP A 382 -7.31 -37.21 1.60
CA ASP A 382 -7.99 -37.45 0.32
C ASP A 382 -8.20 -36.14 -0.44
N ALA A 383 -8.55 -35.04 0.26
CA ALA A 383 -8.67 -33.70 -0.34
C ALA A 383 -7.32 -33.18 -0.88
N LEU A 384 -6.23 -33.37 -0.13
CA LEU A 384 -4.87 -33.08 -0.62
C LEU A 384 -4.58 -33.82 -1.92
N ASN A 385 -4.82 -35.14 -1.95
CA ASN A 385 -4.57 -35.95 -3.14
C ASN A 385 -5.37 -35.52 -4.37
N ASN A 386 -6.54 -34.93 -4.14
CA ASN A 386 -7.39 -34.36 -5.21
C ASN A 386 -7.06 -32.90 -5.57
N CYS A 387 -6.16 -32.25 -4.83
CA CYS A 387 -5.81 -30.87 -5.09
C CYS A 387 -4.98 -30.71 -6.36
N LYS A 388 -5.41 -29.85 -7.30
CA LYS A 388 -4.75 -29.63 -8.59
C LYS A 388 -3.28 -29.26 -8.46
N ASP A 389 -2.96 -28.45 -7.47
CA ASP A 389 -1.61 -27.92 -7.26
C ASP A 389 -0.72 -28.84 -6.40
N TYR A 390 -1.24 -30.01 -5.96
CA TYR A 390 -0.48 -30.92 -5.11
C TYR A 390 0.46 -31.83 -5.93
N LYS A 391 1.75 -31.53 -5.86
CA LYS A 391 2.79 -32.19 -6.67
C LYS A 391 2.90 -33.70 -6.47
N PHE A 392 2.72 -34.19 -5.26
CA PHE A 392 2.88 -35.61 -4.89
C PHE A 392 1.57 -36.39 -4.87
N SER A 393 0.47 -35.83 -5.36
CA SER A 393 -0.80 -36.54 -5.46
C SER A 393 -0.65 -37.80 -6.32
N PRO A 394 -1.19 -38.96 -5.87
CA PRO A 394 -1.25 -40.17 -6.68
C PRO A 394 -2.26 -40.05 -7.86
N ILE A 395 -3.14 -39.03 -7.85
CA ILE A 395 -4.12 -38.76 -8.90
C ILE A 395 -3.41 -37.96 -10.01
N PRO A 396 -3.48 -38.41 -11.30
CA PRO A 396 -2.95 -37.64 -12.41
C PRO A 396 -3.46 -36.19 -12.44
N GLU A 397 -2.61 -35.26 -12.81
CA GLU A 397 -2.96 -33.83 -12.78
C GLU A 397 -4.21 -33.52 -13.60
N ALA A 398 -4.40 -34.19 -14.75
CA ALA A 398 -5.58 -34.04 -15.61
C ALA A 398 -6.90 -34.48 -14.95
N GLU A 399 -6.85 -35.33 -13.93
CA GLU A 399 -8.01 -35.84 -13.20
C GLU A 399 -8.29 -35.10 -11.90
N ARG A 400 -7.41 -34.18 -11.50
CA ARG A 400 -7.62 -33.36 -10.31
C ARG A 400 -8.61 -32.23 -10.62
N HIS A 401 -9.32 -31.76 -9.59
CA HIS A 401 -10.33 -30.73 -9.72
C HIS A 401 -9.77 -29.44 -10.37
N GLU A 402 -10.50 -28.93 -11.35
CA GLU A 402 -10.19 -27.62 -11.93
C GLU A 402 -10.50 -26.49 -10.95
N LYS A 403 -9.72 -25.42 -11.03
CA LYS A 403 -10.02 -24.18 -10.31
C LYS A 403 -11.34 -23.62 -10.84
N SER A 404 -12.36 -23.49 -9.99
CA SER A 404 -13.51 -22.68 -10.32
C SER A 404 -13.20 -21.21 -10.03
N GLN A 405 -13.70 -20.28 -10.86
CA GLN A 405 -13.51 -18.84 -10.64
C GLN A 405 -14.07 -18.38 -9.28
N ALA A 406 -15.14 -19.00 -8.80
CA ALA A 406 -15.76 -18.69 -7.51
C ALA A 406 -14.95 -19.19 -6.30
N SER A 407 -13.92 -20.01 -6.50
CA SER A 407 -13.14 -20.62 -5.43
C SER A 407 -11.64 -20.59 -5.71
N MET A 408 -11.16 -19.51 -6.32
CA MET A 408 -9.75 -19.34 -6.69
C MET A 408 -8.77 -19.65 -5.54
N TYR A 409 -9.17 -19.38 -4.30
CA TYR A 409 -8.39 -19.70 -3.12
C TYR A 409 -8.71 -21.05 -2.50
N SER A 410 -9.97 -21.55 -2.60
CA SER A 410 -10.39 -22.79 -1.95
C SER A 410 -9.94 -24.07 -2.66
N ASN A 411 -9.64 -24.01 -3.96
CA ASN A 411 -9.17 -25.16 -4.75
C ASN A 411 -7.66 -25.18 -5.00
N SER A 412 -6.93 -24.16 -4.51
CA SER A 412 -5.47 -24.17 -4.46
C SER A 412 -4.97 -24.94 -3.25
N LEU A 413 -3.74 -25.42 -3.28
CA LEU A 413 -3.14 -26.11 -2.14
C LEU A 413 -3.09 -25.22 -0.89
N SER A 414 -2.73 -23.94 -1.04
CA SER A 414 -2.73 -22.98 0.08
C SER A 414 -4.15 -22.71 0.60
N GLY A 415 -5.15 -22.62 -0.27
CA GLY A 415 -6.55 -22.48 0.13
C GLY A 415 -7.06 -23.70 0.90
N LEU A 416 -6.69 -24.91 0.48
CA LEU A 416 -6.98 -26.14 1.23
C LEU A 416 -6.28 -26.14 2.60
N MET A 417 -5.04 -25.70 2.68
CA MET A 417 -4.33 -25.55 3.95
C MET A 417 -5.04 -24.56 4.87
N SER A 418 -5.49 -23.41 4.35
CA SER A 418 -6.29 -22.44 5.11
C SER A 418 -7.57 -23.06 5.69
N GLN A 419 -8.28 -23.86 4.90
CA GLN A 419 -9.48 -24.57 5.38
C GLN A 419 -9.16 -25.57 6.50
N ILE A 420 -8.09 -26.34 6.34
CA ILE A 420 -7.59 -27.28 7.36
C ILE A 420 -7.23 -26.53 8.65
N ILE A 421 -6.48 -25.44 8.55
CA ILE A 421 -6.10 -24.59 9.70
C ILE A 421 -7.34 -24.00 10.36
N THR A 422 -8.22 -23.38 9.59
CA THR A 422 -9.44 -22.73 10.08
C THR A 422 -10.38 -23.71 10.78
N SER A 423 -10.45 -24.96 10.32
CA SER A 423 -11.28 -26.00 10.96
C SER A 423 -10.86 -26.31 12.39
N ARG A 424 -9.60 -26.03 12.76
CA ARG A 424 -9.05 -26.24 14.12
C ARG A 424 -9.10 -25.00 15.00
N THR A 425 -9.62 -23.90 14.47
CA THR A 425 -9.78 -22.65 15.20
C THR A 425 -11.25 -22.28 15.33
N CYS A 426 -11.57 -21.34 16.20
CA CYS A 426 -12.92 -20.75 16.29
C CYS A 426 -13.04 -19.45 15.48
N MET A 427 -12.16 -19.22 14.52
CA MET A 427 -12.23 -18.06 13.62
C MET A 427 -13.23 -18.33 12.50
N GLY A 428 -14.08 -17.35 12.19
CA GLY A 428 -15.05 -17.37 11.11
C GLY A 428 -14.70 -16.37 10.03
N PHE A 429 -15.13 -16.63 8.80
CA PHE A 429 -14.93 -15.79 7.63
C PHE A 429 -16.20 -15.70 6.81
N THR A 430 -16.47 -14.55 6.19
CA THR A 430 -17.67 -14.34 5.37
C THR A 430 -17.37 -14.29 3.87
N THR A 431 -16.15 -13.94 3.49
CA THR A 431 -15.74 -13.78 2.10
C THR A 431 -14.26 -14.09 1.91
N HIS A 432 -13.78 -14.13 0.67
CA HIS A 432 -12.38 -14.11 0.28
C HIS A 432 -11.97 -12.76 -0.33
N GLY A 433 -12.78 -11.73 -0.16
CA GLY A 433 -12.58 -10.41 -0.73
C GLY A 433 -12.59 -9.32 0.32
N HIS A 434 -12.39 -8.09 -0.14
CA HIS A 434 -12.42 -6.92 0.71
C HIS A 434 -13.80 -6.70 1.33
N THR A 435 -13.84 -5.99 2.43
CA THR A 435 -15.04 -5.65 3.19
C THR A 435 -15.11 -4.14 3.44
N GLY A 436 -16.32 -3.61 3.55
CA GLY A 436 -16.58 -2.17 3.52
C GLY A 436 -16.77 -1.52 4.90
N GLU A 437 -16.22 -2.12 5.96
CA GLU A 437 -16.22 -1.51 7.28
C GLU A 437 -15.12 -0.44 7.42
N GLU A 438 -15.27 0.44 8.43
CA GLU A 438 -14.22 1.37 8.82
C GLU A 438 -13.02 0.61 9.40
N VAL A 439 -11.82 1.12 9.12
CA VAL A 439 -10.56 0.58 9.65
C VAL A 439 -10.09 1.38 10.87
N PHE A 440 -9.17 0.82 11.65
CA PHE A 440 -8.61 1.49 12.83
C PHE A 440 -7.72 2.68 12.45
N LEU A 441 -7.61 3.64 13.35
CA LEU A 441 -6.66 4.74 13.29
C LEU A 441 -5.93 4.87 14.62
N ALA A 442 -4.60 4.82 14.55
CA ALA A 442 -3.73 5.11 15.68
C ALA A 442 -2.72 6.19 15.29
N SER A 443 -2.39 7.10 16.21
CA SER A 443 -1.42 8.15 15.94
C SER A 443 -0.64 8.53 17.19
N TYR A 444 0.67 8.67 17.03
CA TYR A 444 1.56 9.32 17.97
C TYR A 444 2.03 10.66 17.38
N HIS A 445 1.85 11.72 18.14
CA HIS A 445 2.40 13.04 17.83
C HIS A 445 3.18 13.54 19.05
N PRO A 446 4.38 14.11 18.89
CA PRO A 446 5.24 14.49 20.03
C PRO A 446 4.62 15.55 20.95
N GLN A 447 3.68 16.36 20.44
CA GLN A 447 2.95 17.38 21.19
C GLN A 447 1.49 17.00 21.45
N GLY A 448 1.07 15.79 21.13
CA GLY A 448 -0.25 15.24 21.42
C GLY A 448 -1.35 15.55 20.41
N ASP A 449 -1.07 16.25 19.31
CA ASP A 449 -2.05 16.49 18.25
C ASP A 449 -2.31 15.20 17.49
N ARG A 450 -3.55 14.70 17.52
CA ARG A 450 -3.93 13.45 16.88
C ARG A 450 -5.24 13.61 16.12
N PRO A 451 -5.42 12.94 14.99
CA PRO A 451 -6.69 12.94 14.26
C PRO A 451 -7.71 12.08 15.03
N MET A 452 -8.51 12.73 15.89
CA MET A 452 -9.47 12.06 16.77
C MET A 452 -10.81 11.85 16.07
N GLY A 453 -11.42 10.68 16.28
CA GLY A 453 -12.75 10.37 15.77
C GLY A 453 -12.73 9.62 14.44
N MET A 454 -13.75 9.83 13.61
CA MET A 454 -13.85 9.18 12.30
C MET A 454 -13.44 10.15 11.21
N HIS A 455 -12.55 9.70 10.34
CA HIS A 455 -12.07 10.43 9.17
C HIS A 455 -12.33 9.63 7.90
N THR A 456 -12.31 10.31 6.76
CA THR A 456 -12.12 9.65 5.47
C THR A 456 -10.63 9.50 5.16
N ASN A 457 -10.29 8.63 4.21
CA ASN A 457 -8.91 8.50 3.72
C ASN A 457 -8.35 9.83 3.17
N ILE A 458 -9.19 10.67 2.53
CA ILE A 458 -8.82 12.01 2.05
C ILE A 458 -8.53 12.97 3.23
N GLU A 459 -9.38 12.98 4.24
CA GLU A 459 -9.20 13.85 5.42
C GLU A 459 -7.95 13.48 6.21
N LEU A 460 -7.58 12.20 6.25
CA LEU A 460 -6.31 11.78 6.87
C LEU A 460 -5.10 12.31 6.10
N ASN A 461 -5.18 12.41 4.76
CA ASN A 461 -4.15 13.09 3.97
C ASN A 461 -4.04 14.57 4.35
N HIS A 462 -5.17 15.28 4.49
CA HIS A 462 -5.15 16.69 4.87
C HIS A 462 -4.48 16.91 6.23
N TYR A 463 -4.73 16.01 7.19
CA TYR A 463 -3.99 16.02 8.46
C TYR A 463 -2.48 15.86 8.24
N MET A 464 -2.03 14.89 7.43
CA MET A 464 -0.61 14.69 7.11
C MET A 464 0.01 15.89 6.37
N CYS A 465 -0.71 16.51 5.45
CA CYS A 465 -0.30 17.75 4.79
C CYS A 465 -0.05 18.88 5.81
N SER A 466 -0.97 19.04 6.76
CA SER A 466 -0.86 20.06 7.82
C SER A 466 0.38 19.85 8.71
N LEU A 467 0.81 18.60 8.96
CA LEU A 467 2.05 18.30 9.69
C LEU A 467 3.29 18.89 9.01
N TYR A 468 3.29 18.99 7.69
CA TYR A 468 4.34 19.65 6.91
C TYR A 468 4.05 21.13 6.63
N GLY A 469 2.95 21.68 7.12
CA GLY A 469 2.52 23.04 6.83
C GLY A 469 2.12 23.26 5.37
N PHE A 470 1.55 22.24 4.74
CA PHE A 470 0.88 22.35 3.45
C PHE A 470 -0.61 22.56 3.68
N GLU A 471 -1.23 23.47 2.88
CA GLU A 471 -2.67 23.63 2.85
C GLU A 471 -3.35 22.39 2.24
N PRO A 472 -4.60 22.07 2.58
CA PRO A 472 -5.32 20.91 2.05
C PRO A 472 -5.42 20.87 0.51
N SER A 473 -5.48 22.03 -0.17
CA SER A 473 -5.51 22.10 -1.65
C SER A 473 -4.14 21.94 -2.30
N PHE A 474 -3.03 22.01 -1.54
CA PHE A 474 -1.69 22.11 -2.08
C PHE A 474 -1.35 21.00 -3.08
N LEU A 475 -1.65 19.74 -2.73
CA LEU A 475 -1.33 18.61 -3.62
C LEU A 475 -2.17 18.65 -4.91
N SER A 476 -3.44 19.08 -4.83
CA SER A 476 -4.30 19.26 -6.01
C SER A 476 -3.79 20.36 -6.92
N ASP A 477 -3.38 21.51 -6.35
CA ASP A 477 -2.82 22.64 -7.10
C ASP A 477 -1.49 22.24 -7.78
N MET A 478 -0.66 21.49 -7.09
CA MET A 478 0.60 20.99 -7.64
C MET A 478 0.39 19.89 -8.69
N SER A 479 -0.66 19.08 -8.57
CA SER A 479 -1.04 18.12 -9.62
C SER A 479 -1.30 18.84 -10.94
N ASN A 480 -2.06 19.93 -10.91
CA ASN A 480 -2.34 20.73 -12.12
C ASN A 480 -1.08 21.32 -12.75
N LYS A 481 -0.07 21.67 -11.95
CA LYS A 481 1.17 22.32 -12.40
C LYS A 481 2.23 21.33 -12.87
N TYR A 482 2.37 20.18 -12.21
CA TYR A 482 3.42 19.21 -12.49
C TYR A 482 2.95 18.05 -13.38
N PHE A 483 1.64 17.89 -13.51
CA PHE A 483 0.99 16.92 -14.40
C PHE A 483 -0.03 17.62 -15.31
N ALA A 484 0.42 18.70 -15.98
CA ALA A 484 -0.36 19.39 -17.00
C ALA A 484 -0.37 18.57 -18.30
N ARG A 485 -1.43 18.68 -19.08
CA ARG A 485 -1.53 18.01 -20.38
C ARG A 485 -0.54 18.63 -21.37
N HIS A 486 0.20 17.82 -22.10
CA HIS A 486 1.13 18.31 -23.11
C HIS A 486 0.47 19.23 -24.14
N THR A 487 -0.81 19.00 -24.46
CA THR A 487 -1.59 19.86 -25.37
C THR A 487 -1.76 21.29 -24.83
N ASP A 488 -1.89 21.42 -23.52
CA ASP A 488 -2.09 22.71 -22.87
C ASP A 488 -0.76 23.44 -22.68
N VAL A 489 0.30 22.69 -22.31
CA VAL A 489 1.66 23.23 -22.14
C VAL A 489 2.27 23.70 -23.45
N PHE A 490 2.04 22.98 -24.53
CA PHE A 490 2.69 23.21 -25.83
C PHE A 490 1.75 23.71 -26.93
N GLN A 491 0.72 24.51 -26.59
CA GLN A 491 -0.27 25.04 -27.55
C GLN A 491 0.35 25.76 -28.76
N ASP A 492 1.42 26.50 -28.52
CA ASP A 492 2.11 27.29 -29.58
C ASP A 492 3.19 26.50 -30.31
N TYR A 493 3.40 25.24 -29.97
CA TYR A 493 4.45 24.38 -30.52
C TYR A 493 3.89 23.30 -31.45
N THR A 494 4.75 22.58 -32.13
CA THR A 494 4.35 21.39 -32.89
C THR A 494 4.61 20.16 -32.05
N CYS A 495 3.56 19.39 -31.72
CA CYS A 495 3.63 18.15 -30.99
C CYS A 495 3.40 16.98 -31.96
N GLU A 496 4.23 15.96 -31.86
CA GLU A 496 4.16 14.72 -32.63
C GLU A 496 4.36 13.54 -31.68
N ILE A 497 3.36 12.65 -31.59
CA ILE A 497 3.46 11.42 -30.81
C ILE A 497 3.93 10.31 -31.75
N ILE A 498 5.15 9.84 -31.52
CA ILE A 498 5.74 8.72 -32.25
C ILE A 498 5.33 7.42 -31.57
N PRO A 499 4.65 6.49 -32.27
CA PRO A 499 4.25 5.21 -31.70
C PRO A 499 5.44 4.45 -31.10
N ALA A 500 5.15 3.69 -30.03
CA ALA A 500 6.14 2.81 -29.42
C ALA A 500 6.67 1.80 -30.42
N LYS A 501 7.98 1.56 -30.42
CA LYS A 501 8.63 0.51 -31.19
C LYS A 501 8.53 -0.82 -30.45
N GLU A 502 8.91 -1.89 -31.14
CA GLU A 502 9.02 -3.21 -30.49
C GLU A 502 9.98 -3.12 -29.28
N GLY A 503 9.49 -3.59 -28.12
CA GLY A 503 10.20 -3.51 -26.84
C GLY A 503 10.03 -2.21 -26.05
N GLU A 504 9.42 -1.16 -26.62
CA GLU A 504 9.06 0.06 -25.89
C GLU A 504 7.64 -0.06 -25.31
N VAL A 505 7.44 0.37 -24.08
CA VAL A 505 6.16 0.26 -23.36
C VAL A 505 5.23 1.46 -23.58
N ALA A 506 5.73 2.55 -24.15
CA ALA A 506 4.96 3.76 -24.41
C ALA A 506 5.52 4.55 -25.61
N PRO A 507 4.68 5.39 -26.25
CA PRO A 507 5.14 6.28 -27.34
C PRO A 507 6.10 7.36 -26.82
N THR A 508 6.76 8.05 -27.77
CA THR A 508 7.62 9.20 -27.52
C THR A 508 6.95 10.47 -28.02
N LEU A 509 6.93 11.52 -27.21
CA LEU A 509 6.45 12.84 -27.61
C LEU A 509 7.64 13.70 -28.11
N ILE A 510 7.52 14.20 -29.32
CA ILE A 510 8.45 15.17 -29.91
C ILE A 510 7.78 16.54 -29.95
N VAL A 511 8.39 17.54 -29.31
CA VAL A 511 7.91 18.92 -29.29
C VAL A 511 8.91 19.81 -29.99
N LYS A 512 8.47 20.60 -30.98
CA LYS A 512 9.33 21.46 -31.82
C LYS A 512 8.85 22.90 -31.76
N ASN A 513 9.80 23.85 -31.60
CA ASN A 513 9.51 25.26 -31.81
C ASN A 513 9.23 25.52 -33.30
N LYS A 514 8.11 26.19 -33.61
CA LYS A 514 7.70 26.50 -35.02
C LYS A 514 8.66 27.43 -35.73
N LYS A 515 9.33 28.34 -34.98
CA LYS A 515 10.23 29.38 -35.52
C LYS A 515 11.69 28.92 -35.54
N ASP A 516 12.10 28.19 -34.50
CA ASP A 516 13.48 27.68 -34.37
C ASP A 516 13.46 26.14 -34.25
N LYS A 517 13.62 25.46 -35.36
CA LYS A 517 13.62 23.99 -35.43
C LYS A 517 14.79 23.31 -34.68
N LYS A 518 15.78 24.09 -34.19
CA LYS A 518 16.86 23.57 -33.33
C LYS A 518 16.35 23.36 -31.89
N LYS A 519 15.37 24.15 -31.47
CA LYS A 519 14.72 24.01 -30.17
C LYS A 519 13.66 22.92 -30.24
N GLN A 520 14.02 21.75 -29.71
CA GLN A 520 13.20 20.54 -29.73
C GLN A 520 13.35 19.82 -28.38
N LEU A 521 12.27 19.20 -27.91
CA LEU A 521 12.26 18.24 -26.81
C LEU A 521 11.88 16.87 -27.35
N THR A 522 12.57 15.84 -26.85
CA THR A 522 12.19 14.42 -26.99
C THR A 522 11.87 13.90 -25.62
N ILE A 523 10.62 13.49 -25.41
CA ILE A 523 10.02 13.20 -24.11
C ILE A 523 9.57 11.75 -24.11
N HIS A 524 10.24 10.93 -23.30
CA HIS A 524 9.83 9.54 -23.02
C HIS A 524 8.96 9.50 -21.79
N ALA A 525 7.95 8.63 -21.80
CA ALA A 525 7.10 8.41 -20.64
C ALA A 525 7.82 7.60 -19.55
N PHE A 526 7.30 7.72 -18.33
CA PHE A 526 7.68 6.93 -17.14
C PHE A 526 9.12 7.15 -16.66
N THR A 527 9.69 8.30 -17.01
CA THR A 527 11.02 8.75 -16.60
C THR A 527 11.00 10.23 -16.23
N ASN A 528 11.98 10.66 -15.47
CA ASN A 528 12.22 12.08 -15.17
C ASN A 528 13.27 12.72 -16.09
N VAL A 529 13.70 12.03 -17.15
CA VAL A 529 14.71 12.52 -18.10
C VAL A 529 14.05 12.94 -19.40
N VAL A 530 14.24 14.20 -19.79
CA VAL A 530 13.80 14.76 -21.06
C VAL A 530 15.03 15.13 -21.87
N LYS A 531 15.05 14.79 -23.16
CA LYS A 531 16.15 15.12 -24.06
C LYS A 531 15.87 16.43 -24.80
N ALA A 532 16.80 17.38 -24.75
CA ALA A 532 16.71 18.65 -25.47
C ALA A 532 17.62 18.68 -26.70
N GLY A 533 17.30 19.57 -27.67
CA GLY A 533 18.03 19.75 -28.90
C GLY A 533 17.62 18.77 -30.00
N LYS A 534 17.93 19.15 -31.27
CA LYS A 534 17.58 18.34 -32.45
C LYS A 534 18.22 16.94 -32.43
N LYS A 535 19.39 16.80 -31.80
CA LYS A 535 20.14 15.55 -31.70
C LYS A 535 19.79 14.76 -30.43
N ALA A 536 18.90 15.30 -29.56
CA ALA A 536 18.57 14.73 -28.25
C ALA A 536 19.82 14.45 -27.39
N ASP A 537 20.78 15.37 -27.41
CA ASP A 537 22.11 15.23 -26.81
C ASP A 537 22.29 15.97 -25.48
N GLN A 538 21.27 16.69 -25.02
CA GLN A 538 21.25 17.36 -23.74
C GLN A 538 20.14 16.80 -22.85
N ASP A 539 20.50 16.32 -21.66
CA ASP A 539 19.53 15.82 -20.66
C ASP A 539 19.01 16.96 -19.77
N ILE A 540 17.70 17.00 -19.62
CA ILE A 540 16.98 17.80 -18.62
C ILE A 540 16.45 16.82 -17.58
N ILE A 541 16.90 16.95 -16.35
CA ILE A 541 16.42 16.12 -15.25
C ILE A 541 15.29 16.85 -14.54
N LEU A 542 14.12 16.23 -14.50
CA LEU A 542 12.92 16.76 -13.85
C LEU A 542 12.87 16.33 -12.38
N ASN A 543 12.12 17.07 -11.58
CA ASN A 543 11.80 16.71 -10.19
C ASN A 543 10.59 15.78 -10.08
N SER A 544 9.85 15.57 -11.17
CA SER A 544 8.71 14.65 -11.28
C SER A 544 8.89 13.75 -12.49
N VAL A 545 8.16 12.65 -12.56
CA VAL A 545 8.13 11.76 -13.73
C VAL A 545 7.16 12.28 -14.78
N VAL A 546 7.43 11.98 -16.05
CA VAL A 546 6.49 12.18 -17.15
C VAL A 546 5.57 10.96 -17.24
N VAL A 547 4.28 11.18 -17.27
CA VAL A 547 3.28 10.10 -17.33
C VAL A 547 2.54 10.13 -18.67
N TYR A 548 2.42 8.98 -19.32
CA TYR A 548 1.59 8.82 -20.52
C TYR A 548 0.36 7.98 -20.19
N VAL A 549 -0.78 8.42 -20.67
CA VAL A 549 -2.06 7.71 -20.55
C VAL A 549 -2.61 7.43 -21.94
N ASP A 550 -2.70 6.15 -22.30
CA ASP A 550 -3.17 5.68 -23.61
C ASP A 550 -4.68 5.92 -23.80
N LYS A 551 -5.47 5.91 -22.72
CA LYS A 551 -6.93 6.11 -22.77
C LYS A 551 -7.36 7.45 -23.39
N ASN A 552 -6.56 8.49 -23.19
CA ASN A 552 -6.80 9.82 -23.77
C ASN A 552 -5.62 10.31 -24.63
N ASN A 553 -4.66 9.43 -24.92
CA ASN A 553 -3.47 9.70 -25.73
C ASN A 553 -2.72 10.98 -25.26
N THR A 554 -2.52 11.11 -23.96
CA THR A 554 -2.00 12.33 -23.34
C THR A 554 -0.73 12.06 -22.56
N PHE A 555 0.28 12.92 -22.77
CA PHE A 555 1.43 13.06 -21.87
C PHE A 555 1.09 14.09 -20.80
N TYR A 556 1.30 13.74 -19.55
CA TYR A 556 1.22 14.60 -18.39
C TYR A 556 2.63 14.94 -17.91
N LEU A 557 2.95 16.23 -17.78
CA LEU A 557 4.31 16.72 -17.56
C LEU A 557 4.30 18.12 -16.91
N PRO A 558 5.44 18.58 -16.35
CA PRO A 558 5.52 19.91 -15.74
C PRO A 558 5.31 21.03 -16.76
N GLU A 559 4.51 22.05 -16.39
CA GLU A 559 4.30 23.26 -17.21
C GLU A 559 5.61 23.97 -17.56
N SER A 560 6.59 23.93 -16.65
CA SER A 560 7.90 24.58 -16.84
C SER A 560 8.72 24.04 -18.01
N LEU A 561 8.38 22.86 -18.56
CA LEU A 561 9.06 22.32 -19.74
C LEU A 561 8.98 23.24 -20.97
N VAL A 562 7.95 24.06 -21.08
CA VAL A 562 7.85 25.05 -22.18
C VAL A 562 9.00 26.05 -22.18
N ASP A 563 9.62 26.35 -21.05
CA ASP A 563 10.68 27.33 -20.92
C ASP A 563 11.95 26.93 -21.71
N PHE A 564 12.19 25.63 -21.87
CA PHE A 564 13.31 25.11 -22.67
C PHE A 564 13.14 25.27 -24.19
N LEU A 565 11.95 25.67 -24.62
CA LEU A 565 11.63 25.92 -26.03
C LEU A 565 11.52 27.42 -26.37
N LYS A 566 11.53 28.30 -25.36
CA LYS A 566 11.55 29.78 -25.55
C LYS A 566 12.94 30.22 -25.92
#